data_e35d17645aa5b2662e8b2aec28f94804
#
_entry.id   e35d17645aa5b2662e8b2aec28f94804
#
_cell.length_a   1.000
_cell.length_b   1.000
_cell.length_c   1.000
_cell.angle_alpha   90.00
_cell.angle_beta   90.00
_cell.angle_gamma   90.00
#
_symmetry.space_group_name_H-M   'P 1'
#
loop_
_entity.id
_entity.type
_entity.pdbx_description
1 polymer ?
#
loop_
_entity_poly.entity_id
_entity_poly.type
_entity_poly.pdbx_seq_one_letter_code
_entity_poly.pdbx_strand_id
1 'polypeptide(L)'
;VDSVITVIDVPLLKSSDESLMERLKNYKTLAHPEIDKKRGFEEIVNSPIYRNYVISEDGKTSGIVVYLKKDERLAEFIKIKNRFYDQSIESDLSKEEKQNYKKFTREYEEYKNLFNARNHQNINEIRDVINKYGENAKIHLGGIPMIADDMMSYIKSDIVVFGIGVFIFIIITLWFIFK
;
A
#
# COMPACT_ATOMS: atom_id res chain seq x y z
N VAL A 1 2.49 -0.37 -11.12
CA VAL A 1 1.34 -1.23 -10.82
C VAL A 1 1.59 -2.59 -11.46
N ASP A 2 1.26 -3.66 -10.77
CA ASP A 2 1.36 -5.04 -11.27
C ASP A 2 0.01 -5.47 -11.84
N SER A 3 -1.05 -5.37 -11.03
CA SER A 3 -2.42 -5.67 -11.44
C SER A 3 -3.43 -4.80 -10.71
N VAL A 4 -4.63 -4.72 -11.26
CA VAL A 4 -5.79 -4.04 -10.65
C VAL A 4 -6.95 -5.00 -10.71
N ILE A 5 -7.63 -5.19 -9.59
CA ILE A 5 -8.82 -6.03 -9.47
C ILE A 5 -9.98 -5.18 -8.97
N THR A 6 -11.10 -5.28 -9.65
CA THR A 6 -12.33 -4.54 -9.36
C THR A 6 -13.54 -5.47 -9.30
N VAL A 7 -14.68 -4.95 -8.94
CA VAL A 7 -15.95 -5.71 -9.00
C VAL A 7 -16.27 -6.26 -10.41
N ILE A 8 -15.71 -5.65 -11.46
CA ILE A 8 -15.92 -6.08 -12.85
C ILE A 8 -15.17 -7.37 -13.16
N ASP A 9 -14.08 -7.64 -12.43
CA ASP A 9 -13.19 -8.79 -12.65
C ASP A 9 -13.58 -10.03 -11.85
N VAL A 10 -14.65 -9.91 -11.04
CA VAL A 10 -15.10 -11.00 -10.16
C VAL A 10 -15.72 -12.13 -10.99
N PRO A 11 -15.34 -13.42 -10.74
CA PRO A 11 -15.93 -14.57 -11.40
C PRO A 11 -17.43 -14.73 -11.13
N LEU A 12 -18.21 -14.91 -12.19
CA LEU A 12 -19.64 -15.21 -12.12
C LEU A 12 -19.87 -16.70 -12.29
N LEU A 13 -20.56 -17.32 -11.35
CA LEU A 13 -20.80 -18.75 -11.34
C LEU A 13 -22.26 -19.12 -11.70
N LYS A 14 -23.21 -18.19 -11.54
CA LYS A 14 -24.64 -18.43 -11.75
C LYS A 14 -25.18 -17.78 -13.02
N SER A 15 -24.58 -16.71 -13.46
CA SER A 15 -25.05 -15.90 -14.60
C SER A 15 -24.57 -16.38 -15.97
N SER A 16 -23.84 -17.51 -16.04
CA SER A 16 -23.46 -18.19 -17.27
C SER A 16 -24.35 -19.40 -17.52
N ASP A 17 -24.74 -19.63 -18.75
CA ASP A 17 -25.57 -20.80 -19.17
C ASP A 17 -24.75 -22.07 -19.38
N GLU A 18 -23.44 -22.05 -19.15
CA GLU A 18 -22.50 -23.14 -19.30
C GLU A 18 -22.58 -24.17 -18.15
N SER A 19 -22.04 -25.37 -18.35
CA SER A 19 -21.95 -26.39 -17.31
C SER A 19 -21.01 -25.93 -16.16
N LEU A 20 -21.22 -26.43 -14.94
CA LEU A 20 -20.42 -26.08 -13.77
C LEU A 20 -18.92 -26.32 -13.99
N MET A 21 -18.52 -27.38 -14.72
CA MET A 21 -17.13 -27.69 -15.01
C MET A 21 -16.51 -26.69 -15.99
N GLU A 22 -17.26 -26.20 -16.96
CA GLU A 22 -16.81 -25.17 -17.89
C GLU A 22 -16.69 -23.83 -17.21
N ARG A 23 -17.65 -23.46 -16.35
CA ARG A 23 -17.58 -22.23 -15.56
C ARG A 23 -16.38 -22.16 -14.62
N LEU A 24 -15.97 -23.29 -14.05
CA LEU A 24 -14.77 -23.35 -13.20
C LEU A 24 -13.45 -23.26 -13.99
N LYS A 25 -13.47 -23.71 -15.26
CA LYS A 25 -12.31 -23.61 -16.14
C LYS A 25 -12.18 -22.27 -16.85
N ASN A 26 -13.32 -21.71 -17.29
CA ASN A 26 -13.42 -20.49 -18.09
C ASN A 26 -14.47 -19.56 -17.45
N TYR A 27 -14.20 -19.04 -16.27
CA TYR A 27 -15.12 -18.14 -15.61
C TYR A 27 -15.32 -16.85 -16.41
N LYS A 28 -16.58 -16.44 -16.56
CA LYS A 28 -16.95 -15.15 -17.14
C LYS A 28 -17.07 -14.10 -16.01
N THR A 29 -16.82 -12.86 -16.36
CA THR A 29 -16.89 -11.72 -15.44
C THR A 29 -17.86 -10.68 -15.98
N LEU A 30 -18.18 -9.63 -15.21
CA LEU A 30 -19.04 -8.54 -15.70
C LEU A 30 -18.44 -7.81 -16.91
N ALA A 31 -17.14 -7.89 -17.14
CA ALA A 31 -16.50 -7.33 -18.33
C ALA A 31 -16.80 -8.11 -19.61
N HIS A 32 -17.23 -9.38 -19.48
CA HIS A 32 -17.49 -10.23 -20.66
C HIS A 32 -18.73 -9.74 -21.44
N PRO A 33 -18.66 -9.58 -22.78
CA PRO A 33 -19.72 -8.98 -23.59
C PRO A 33 -21.02 -9.80 -23.60
N GLU A 34 -20.95 -11.11 -23.43
CA GLU A 34 -22.11 -12.02 -23.46
C GLU A 34 -22.88 -12.09 -22.13
N ILE A 35 -22.34 -11.50 -21.06
CA ILE A 35 -23.00 -11.53 -19.75
C ILE A 35 -24.03 -10.42 -19.65
N ASP A 36 -25.25 -10.76 -19.21
CA ASP A 36 -26.22 -9.79 -18.74
C ASP A 36 -25.68 -9.11 -17.47
N LYS A 37 -25.27 -7.84 -17.64
CA LYS A 37 -24.63 -7.06 -16.58
C LYS A 37 -25.51 -6.89 -15.35
N LYS A 38 -26.84 -6.79 -15.54
CA LYS A 38 -27.78 -6.63 -14.44
C LYS A 38 -27.86 -7.91 -13.62
N ARG A 39 -28.05 -9.04 -14.27
CA ARG A 39 -28.08 -10.37 -13.63
C ARG A 39 -26.74 -10.71 -12.96
N GLY A 40 -25.64 -10.41 -13.63
CA GLY A 40 -24.30 -10.61 -13.05
C GLY A 40 -24.03 -9.72 -11.83
N PHE A 41 -24.47 -8.47 -11.87
CA PHE A 41 -24.35 -7.57 -10.72
C PHE A 41 -25.21 -8.05 -9.54
N GLU A 42 -26.46 -8.47 -9.77
CA GLU A 42 -27.33 -9.05 -8.75
C GLU A 42 -26.71 -10.33 -8.14
N GLU A 43 -26.03 -11.15 -8.94
CA GLU A 43 -25.30 -12.31 -8.44
C GLU A 43 -24.20 -11.90 -7.47
N ILE A 44 -23.40 -10.87 -7.79
CA ILE A 44 -22.30 -10.42 -6.93
C ILE A 44 -22.82 -9.85 -5.61
N VAL A 45 -23.82 -8.97 -5.67
CA VAL A 45 -24.43 -8.34 -4.48
C VAL A 45 -25.06 -9.37 -3.54
N ASN A 46 -25.68 -10.43 -4.08
CA ASN A 46 -26.31 -11.49 -3.30
C ASN A 46 -25.39 -12.68 -2.99
N SER A 47 -24.14 -12.64 -3.42
CA SER A 47 -23.17 -13.70 -3.17
C SER A 47 -22.67 -13.66 -1.74
N PRO A 48 -22.71 -14.78 -1.00
CA PRO A 48 -22.13 -14.84 0.34
C PRO A 48 -20.60 -14.68 0.34
N ILE A 49 -19.94 -14.85 -0.83
CA ILE A 49 -18.49 -14.73 -0.98
C ILE A 49 -18.10 -13.27 -1.25
N TYR A 50 -18.88 -12.52 -2.04
CA TYR A 50 -18.53 -11.19 -2.52
C TYR A 50 -19.16 -10.06 -1.71
N ARG A 51 -20.36 -10.31 -1.17
CA ARG A 51 -21.08 -9.37 -0.30
C ARG A 51 -20.26 -9.02 0.94
N ASN A 52 -20.13 -7.73 1.23
CA ASN A 52 -19.32 -7.17 2.30
C ASN A 52 -17.80 -7.36 2.18
N TYR A 53 -17.28 -8.00 1.13
CA TYR A 53 -15.86 -8.12 0.85
C TYR A 53 -15.43 -7.34 -0.40
N VAL A 54 -16.19 -7.47 -1.48
CA VAL A 54 -15.91 -6.80 -2.76
C VAL A 54 -16.91 -5.67 -3.03
N ILE A 55 -18.15 -5.86 -2.58
CA ILE A 55 -19.23 -4.91 -2.74
C ILE A 55 -20.07 -4.85 -1.45
N SER A 56 -20.58 -3.67 -1.12
CA SER A 56 -21.50 -3.48 0.00
C SER A 56 -22.86 -4.16 -0.26
N GLU A 57 -23.60 -4.40 0.82
CA GLU A 57 -24.93 -5.02 0.78
C GLU A 57 -25.93 -4.23 -0.08
N ASP A 58 -25.83 -2.91 -0.08
CA ASP A 58 -26.66 -2.02 -0.87
C ASP A 58 -26.17 -1.81 -2.31
N GLY A 59 -25.05 -2.45 -2.69
CA GLY A 59 -24.44 -2.36 -4.01
C GLY A 59 -23.83 -1.00 -4.37
N LYS A 60 -23.72 -0.06 -3.41
CA LYS A 60 -23.29 1.31 -3.68
C LYS A 60 -21.81 1.58 -3.44
N THR A 61 -21.16 0.71 -2.69
CA THR A 61 -19.73 0.83 -2.37
C THR A 61 -18.99 -0.41 -2.83
N SER A 62 -17.88 -0.23 -3.53
CA SER A 62 -17.05 -1.33 -4.03
C SER A 62 -15.58 -1.02 -3.80
N GLY A 63 -14.75 -2.07 -3.71
CA GLY A 63 -13.31 -1.97 -3.60
C GLY A 63 -12.61 -2.06 -4.96
N ILE A 64 -11.55 -1.26 -5.13
CA ILE A 64 -10.57 -1.42 -6.21
C ILE A 64 -9.26 -1.81 -5.54
N VAL A 65 -8.75 -3.00 -5.83
CA VAL A 65 -7.48 -3.49 -5.28
C VAL A 65 -6.38 -3.27 -6.31
N VAL A 66 -5.41 -2.44 -5.94
CA VAL A 66 -4.25 -2.14 -6.76
C VAL A 66 -3.04 -2.86 -6.19
N TYR A 67 -2.49 -3.80 -6.94
CA TYR A 67 -1.27 -4.50 -6.57
C TYR A 67 -0.06 -3.73 -7.09
N LEU A 68 0.82 -3.35 -6.17
CA LEU A 68 2.08 -2.72 -6.52
C LEU A 68 3.13 -3.79 -6.84
N LYS A 69 3.98 -3.51 -7.81
CA LYS A 69 5.07 -4.41 -8.17
C LYS A 69 6.02 -4.60 -6.98
N LYS A 70 6.27 -5.86 -6.64
CA LYS A 70 7.18 -6.22 -5.55
C LYS A 70 8.61 -5.77 -5.88
N ASP A 71 9.25 -5.12 -4.91
CA ASP A 71 10.67 -4.80 -5.00
C ASP A 71 11.50 -5.96 -4.43
N GLU A 72 12.05 -6.78 -5.33
CA GLU A 72 12.81 -7.97 -4.93
C GLU A 72 14.12 -7.62 -4.23
N ARG A 73 14.76 -6.51 -4.64
CA ARG A 73 15.99 -6.06 -4.01
C ARG A 73 15.77 -5.60 -2.58
N LEU A 74 14.67 -4.89 -2.31
CA LEU A 74 14.29 -4.55 -0.94
C LEU A 74 13.99 -5.79 -0.10
N ALA A 75 13.30 -6.78 -0.68
CA ALA A 75 13.01 -8.03 -0.01
C ALA A 75 14.29 -8.81 0.35
N GLU A 76 15.30 -8.80 -0.53
CA GLU A 76 16.61 -9.38 -0.26
C GLU A 76 17.34 -8.65 0.87
N PHE A 77 17.36 -7.33 0.86
CA PHE A 77 17.93 -6.53 1.95
C PHE A 77 17.27 -6.84 3.30
N ILE A 78 15.93 -6.96 3.32
CA ILE A 78 15.19 -7.31 4.55
C ILE A 78 15.57 -8.70 5.04
N LYS A 79 15.72 -9.68 4.13
CA LYS A 79 16.15 -11.05 4.48
C LYS A 79 17.55 -11.07 5.10
N ILE A 80 18.49 -10.32 4.53
CA ILE A 80 19.85 -10.22 5.06
C ILE A 80 19.85 -9.54 6.44
N LYS A 81 19.09 -8.44 6.58
CA LYS A 81 18.95 -7.72 7.85
C LYS A 81 18.44 -8.64 8.96
N ASN A 82 17.37 -9.43 8.66
CA ASN A 82 16.81 -10.36 9.63
C ASN A 82 17.83 -11.43 10.04
N ARG A 83 18.64 -11.95 9.10
CA ARG A 83 19.73 -12.89 9.42
C ARG A 83 20.75 -12.30 10.40
N PHE A 84 21.20 -11.07 10.18
CA PHE A 84 22.08 -10.40 11.12
C PHE A 84 21.45 -10.16 12.49
N TYR A 85 20.16 -9.85 12.50
CA TYR A 85 19.41 -9.67 13.74
C TYR A 85 19.32 -10.98 14.52
N ASP A 86 18.99 -12.09 13.87
CA ASP A 86 18.91 -13.41 14.49
C ASP A 86 20.27 -13.84 15.05
N GLN A 87 21.34 -13.67 14.29
CA GLN A 87 22.71 -13.93 14.75
C GLN A 87 23.11 -13.09 15.97
N SER A 88 22.68 -11.83 16.03
CA SER A 88 22.98 -10.95 17.17
C SER A 88 22.24 -11.32 18.46
N ILE A 89 21.15 -12.09 18.36
CA ILE A 89 20.43 -12.64 19.53
C ILE A 89 21.12 -13.89 20.06
N GLU A 90 21.65 -14.74 19.16
CA GLU A 90 22.26 -16.01 19.52
C GLU A 90 23.67 -15.87 20.06
N SER A 91 24.44 -14.89 19.59
CA SER A 91 25.83 -14.65 20.00
C SER A 91 26.30 -13.21 19.77
N ASP A 92 27.29 -12.77 20.55
CA ASP A 92 27.95 -11.50 20.27
C ASP A 92 28.69 -11.54 18.94
N LEU A 93 28.35 -10.61 18.05
CA LEU A 93 28.99 -10.48 16.75
C LEU A 93 30.49 -10.15 16.91
N SER A 94 31.33 -10.82 16.14
CA SER A 94 32.75 -10.53 16.00
C SER A 94 32.99 -9.10 15.47
N LYS A 95 34.22 -8.61 15.60
CA LYS A 95 34.57 -7.28 15.07
C LYS A 95 34.36 -7.16 13.55
N GLU A 96 34.66 -8.23 12.82
CA GLU A 96 34.47 -8.28 11.37
C GLU A 96 32.99 -8.26 11.00
N GLU A 97 32.14 -9.05 11.67
CA GLU A 97 30.70 -9.08 11.46
C GLU A 97 30.05 -7.73 11.79
N LYS A 98 30.47 -7.05 12.86
CA LYS A 98 30.04 -5.68 13.19
C LYS A 98 30.39 -4.67 12.09
N GLN A 99 31.55 -4.80 11.47
CA GLN A 99 31.97 -3.93 10.37
C GLN A 99 31.15 -4.22 9.10
N ASN A 100 30.94 -5.48 8.77
CA ASN A 100 30.12 -5.91 7.65
C ASN A 100 28.65 -5.46 7.82
N TYR A 101 28.10 -5.61 9.01
CA TYR A 101 26.77 -5.12 9.34
C TYR A 101 26.62 -3.61 9.17
N LYS A 102 27.63 -2.83 9.61
CA LYS A 102 27.63 -1.38 9.46
C LYS A 102 27.64 -0.96 7.97
N LYS A 103 28.43 -1.63 7.14
CA LYS A 103 28.44 -1.39 5.70
C LYS A 103 27.12 -1.74 5.07
N PHE A 104 26.59 -2.93 5.38
CA PHE A 104 25.29 -3.39 4.91
C PHE A 104 24.16 -2.43 5.30
N THR A 105 24.14 -1.98 6.58
CA THR A 105 23.10 -1.05 7.07
C THR A 105 23.09 0.25 6.26
N ARG A 106 24.28 0.76 5.90
CA ARG A 106 24.38 1.97 5.07
C ARG A 106 23.78 1.74 3.68
N GLU A 107 24.14 0.66 3.02
CA GLU A 107 23.59 0.31 1.68
C GLU A 107 22.09 0.07 1.73
N TYR A 108 21.60 -0.59 2.78
CA TYR A 108 20.18 -0.79 3.02
C TYR A 108 19.42 0.52 3.18
N GLU A 109 19.91 1.44 4.04
CA GLU A 109 19.23 2.72 4.28
C GLU A 109 19.27 3.61 3.03
N GLU A 110 20.34 3.63 2.27
CA GLU A 110 20.41 4.33 0.98
C GLU A 110 19.35 3.80 0.00
N TYR A 111 19.25 2.47 -0.13
CA TYR A 111 18.25 1.86 -1.02
C TYR A 111 16.83 2.08 -0.54
N LYS A 112 16.58 1.93 0.75
CA LYS A 112 15.29 2.17 1.39
C LYS A 112 14.80 3.62 1.17
N ASN A 113 15.70 4.60 1.24
CA ASN A 113 15.36 5.99 0.94
C ASN A 113 14.92 6.18 -0.52
N LEU A 114 15.60 5.53 -1.48
CA LEU A 114 15.19 5.53 -2.89
C LEU A 114 13.83 4.85 -3.08
N PHE A 115 13.61 3.71 -2.41
CA PHE A 115 12.34 3.02 -2.44
C PHE A 115 11.21 3.89 -1.89
N ASN A 116 11.41 4.53 -0.74
CA ASN A 116 10.42 5.41 -0.12
C ASN A 116 10.10 6.62 -1.02
N ALA A 117 11.09 7.20 -1.68
CA ALA A 117 10.86 8.30 -2.63
C ALA A 117 10.00 7.86 -3.83
N ARG A 118 10.28 6.68 -4.39
CA ARG A 118 9.44 6.10 -5.47
C ARG A 118 8.02 5.78 -4.99
N ASN A 119 7.89 5.23 -3.78
CA ASN A 119 6.58 4.93 -3.20
C ASN A 119 5.77 6.22 -3.02
N HIS A 120 6.38 7.28 -2.50
CA HIS A 120 5.76 8.59 -2.37
C HIS A 120 5.24 9.12 -3.72
N GLN A 121 6.06 9.05 -4.77
CA GLN A 121 5.65 9.44 -6.12
C GLN A 121 4.48 8.59 -6.62
N ASN A 122 4.53 7.28 -6.49
CA ASN A 122 3.45 6.37 -6.90
C ASN A 122 2.14 6.69 -6.18
N ILE A 123 2.18 6.94 -4.86
CA ILE A 123 0.99 7.29 -4.08
C ILE A 123 0.41 8.63 -4.54
N ASN A 124 1.24 9.63 -4.84
CA ASN A 124 0.77 10.92 -5.35
C ASN A 124 0.14 10.77 -6.75
N GLU A 125 0.73 9.99 -7.64
CA GLU A 125 0.15 9.69 -8.96
C GLU A 125 -1.22 9.00 -8.84
N ILE A 126 -1.37 8.07 -7.89
CA ILE A 126 -2.67 7.44 -7.61
C ILE A 126 -3.67 8.48 -7.09
N ARG A 127 -3.28 9.37 -6.18
CA ARG A 127 -4.12 10.45 -5.67
C ARG A 127 -4.56 11.40 -6.79
N ASP A 128 -3.67 11.73 -7.72
CA ASP A 128 -4.00 12.57 -8.87
C ASP A 128 -5.03 11.91 -9.78
N VAL A 129 -4.92 10.59 -9.99
CA VAL A 129 -5.95 9.83 -10.71
C VAL A 129 -7.28 9.87 -9.98
N ILE A 130 -7.29 9.60 -8.67
CA ILE A 130 -8.50 9.63 -7.83
C ILE A 130 -9.19 10.99 -7.91
N ASN A 131 -8.43 12.08 -7.80
CA ASN A 131 -8.96 13.45 -7.82
C ASN A 131 -9.67 13.79 -9.14
N LYS A 132 -9.23 13.22 -10.28
CA LYS A 132 -9.89 13.41 -11.58
C LYS A 132 -11.30 12.84 -11.62
N TYR A 133 -11.60 11.84 -10.78
CA TYR A 133 -12.90 11.16 -10.73
C TYR A 133 -13.72 11.53 -9.49
N GLY A 134 -13.28 12.52 -8.70
CA GLY A 134 -13.94 12.95 -7.47
C GLY A 134 -15.39 13.46 -7.66
N GLU A 135 -15.71 13.99 -8.85
CA GLU A 135 -17.08 14.40 -9.19
C GLU A 135 -18.00 13.20 -9.51
N ASN A 136 -17.43 12.07 -9.92
CA ASN A 136 -18.20 10.89 -10.30
C ASN A 136 -18.48 9.96 -9.13
N ALA A 137 -17.55 9.87 -8.16
CA ALA A 137 -17.66 9.00 -7.00
C ALA A 137 -16.83 9.52 -5.82
N LYS A 138 -17.29 9.20 -4.61
CA LYS A 138 -16.49 9.43 -3.41
C LYS A 138 -15.47 8.29 -3.27
N ILE A 139 -14.20 8.59 -3.57
CA ILE A 139 -13.12 7.61 -3.58
C ILE A 139 -12.22 7.84 -2.37
N HIS A 140 -11.90 6.77 -1.65
CA HIS A 140 -10.96 6.78 -0.54
C HIS A 140 -9.78 5.88 -0.86
N LEU A 141 -8.57 6.42 -0.75
CA LEU A 141 -7.34 5.65 -0.85
C LEU A 141 -7.00 5.03 0.50
N GLY A 142 -6.59 3.77 0.50
CA GLY A 142 -6.15 3.03 1.68
C GLY A 142 -5.06 2.03 1.32
N GLY A 143 -4.47 1.41 2.34
CA GLY A 143 -3.48 0.36 2.19
C GLY A 143 -2.13 0.70 2.82
N ILE A 144 -1.35 -0.35 3.13
CA ILE A 144 -0.08 -0.23 3.84
C ILE A 144 0.90 0.74 3.16
N PRO A 145 1.10 0.72 1.82
CA PRO A 145 2.03 1.64 1.17
C PRO A 145 1.65 3.12 1.34
N MET A 146 0.35 3.44 1.31
CA MET A 146 -0.15 4.80 1.52
C MET A 146 0.02 5.23 2.98
N ILE A 147 -0.36 4.36 3.93
CA ILE A 147 -0.22 4.65 5.37
C ILE A 147 1.25 4.90 5.73
N ALA A 148 2.17 4.06 5.23
CA ALA A 148 3.60 4.22 5.46
C ALA A 148 4.14 5.54 4.89
N ASP A 149 3.68 5.95 3.71
CA ASP A 149 4.04 7.20 3.08
C ASP A 149 3.54 8.42 3.86
N ASP A 150 2.27 8.41 4.27
CA ASP A 150 1.67 9.46 5.07
C ASP A 150 2.36 9.61 6.42
N MET A 151 2.61 8.49 7.12
CA MET A 151 3.35 8.50 8.39
C MET A 151 4.75 9.13 8.22
N MET A 152 5.48 8.75 7.17
CA MET A 152 6.80 9.30 6.92
C MET A 152 6.75 10.81 6.63
N SER A 153 5.74 11.26 5.88
CA SER A 153 5.53 12.66 5.55
C SER A 153 5.16 13.49 6.79
N TYR A 154 4.27 12.98 7.64
CA TYR A 154 3.90 13.62 8.90
C TYR A 154 5.08 13.71 9.86
N ILE A 155 5.85 12.62 10.06
CA ILE A 155 7.04 12.63 10.93
C ILE A 155 8.05 13.67 10.45
N LYS A 156 8.32 13.77 9.15
CA LYS A 156 9.22 14.79 8.60
C LYS A 156 8.71 16.20 8.87
N SER A 157 7.43 16.45 8.65
CA SER A 157 6.79 17.74 8.93
C SER A 157 6.87 18.11 10.41
N ASP A 158 6.55 17.18 11.29
CA ASP A 158 6.56 17.39 12.73
C ASP A 158 7.96 17.70 13.27
N ILE A 159 8.99 16.99 12.78
CA ILE A 159 10.39 17.27 13.15
C ILE A 159 10.78 18.70 12.76
N VAL A 160 10.40 19.17 11.58
CA VAL A 160 10.73 20.53 11.12
C VAL A 160 9.98 21.56 11.95
N VAL A 161 8.67 21.41 12.11
CA VAL A 161 7.82 22.35 12.86
C VAL A 161 8.24 22.43 14.32
N PHE A 162 8.43 21.28 14.96
CA PHE A 162 8.88 21.19 16.35
C PHE A 162 10.30 21.75 16.53
N GLY A 163 11.23 21.41 15.64
CA GLY A 163 12.61 21.89 15.66
C GLY A 163 12.69 23.41 15.56
N ILE A 164 11.94 24.01 14.64
CA ILE A 164 11.85 25.48 14.52
C ILE A 164 11.22 26.09 15.79
N GLY A 165 10.15 25.49 16.30
CA GLY A 165 9.48 25.97 17.52
C GLY A 165 10.40 25.97 18.73
N VAL A 166 11.13 24.89 18.97
CA VAL A 166 12.13 24.80 20.03
C VAL A 166 13.27 25.82 19.86
N PHE A 167 13.76 25.99 18.63
CA PHE A 167 14.81 26.96 18.34
C PHE A 167 14.36 28.40 18.67
N ILE A 168 13.18 28.80 18.23
CA ILE A 168 12.58 30.10 18.53
C ILE A 168 12.41 30.27 20.05
N PHE A 169 11.91 29.24 20.72
CA PHE A 169 11.72 29.26 22.19
C PHE A 169 13.04 29.51 22.93
N ILE A 170 14.13 28.82 22.51
CA ILE A 170 15.46 29.01 23.09
C ILE A 170 15.93 30.45 22.89
N ILE A 171 15.79 31.01 21.69
CA ILE A 171 16.19 32.41 21.42
C ILE A 171 15.44 33.39 22.30
N ILE A 172 14.11 33.27 22.41
CA ILE A 172 13.28 34.12 23.24
C ILE A 172 13.70 34.02 24.70
N THR A 173 13.94 32.80 25.19
CA THR A 173 14.35 32.55 26.57
C THR A 173 15.70 33.19 26.88
N LEU A 174 16.69 33.00 26.02
CA LEU A 174 18.01 33.61 26.14
C LEU A 174 17.92 35.15 26.08
N TRP A 175 17.14 35.69 25.16
CA TRP A 175 16.92 37.14 25.08
C TRP A 175 16.32 37.72 26.38
N PHE A 176 15.38 36.98 26.98
CA PHE A 176 14.76 37.39 28.24
C PHE A 176 15.73 37.35 29.43
N ILE A 177 16.62 36.34 29.47
CA ILE A 177 17.60 36.16 30.56
C ILE A 177 18.75 37.17 30.46
N PHE A 178 19.20 37.49 29.24
CA PHE A 178 20.36 38.39 29.04
C PHE A 178 19.99 39.84 28.79
N LYS A 179 18.71 40.19 28.88
CA LYS A 179 18.26 41.56 28.86
C LYS A 179 18.31 42.15 30.27
#